data_ebe396895b62eb16e778d2014093775e
#
_entry.id   ebe396895b62eb16e778d2014093775e
#
_cell.length_a   1.000
_cell.length_b   1.000
_cell.length_c   1.000
_cell.angle_alpha   90.00
_cell.angle_beta   90.00
_cell.angle_gamma   90.00
#
_symmetry.space_group_name_H-M   'P 1'
#
loop_
_entity.id
_entity.type
_entity.pdbx_description
1 polymer ?
#
loop_
_entity_poly.entity_id
_entity_poly.type
_entity_poly.pdbx_seq_one_letter_code
_entity_poly.pdbx_strand_id
1 'polypeptide(L)'
;MKQKDIDFRELLENLLPLDQLLPTDRLRVHRALAGGVGSQIEQAALTALSQLEQTGALRRLPSDPAHPSRLRYQRLGELDVIALQLPARAEREGFLIFPRAALPNQARAGFDQVRRLLRLDDPCALSDPRRADPRLALIEQLDLAARELLGAHSARLVPGGEDEGAPAPGPGAGGPFDRALATQARLHADSILYCPDLAQVPRLAGAARESGAQAMAITVVTGADGERLALLEVTSRARDPFGPEELSMIALLADTCARALERVASIEKMVFVDPLTQVYNRSYFDLQVVNEMARAQREQTSMALVIADIDDFKAFNTAFGYEAGNQVLVQVAQTLRGAVRPFDTVARWGGEEFSILLTAPVHAEDVAAACERLRSLVERMPVRIEGLDRRLHRLGVTVSLGVAMHPDHADNAQDLWRAANQALLEAKRPPKNRIVFFTPGRASRSNAG
;
A
#
# COMPACT_ATOMS: atom_id res chain seq x y z
N MET A 1 -22.47 22.46 -40.01
CA MET A 1 -22.26 22.20 -38.57
C MET A 1 -21.34 23.29 -38.03
N LYS A 2 -21.80 24.09 -37.08
CA LYS A 2 -20.93 25.05 -36.38
C LYS A 2 -20.32 24.36 -35.18
N GLN A 3 -19.02 24.18 -35.18
CA GLN A 3 -18.28 23.72 -34.00
C GLN A 3 -17.87 24.95 -33.22
N LYS A 4 -18.32 25.05 -31.97
CA LYS A 4 -17.93 26.14 -31.07
C LYS A 4 -17.07 25.56 -29.94
N ASP A 5 -15.93 26.17 -29.72
CA ASP A 5 -15.17 25.99 -28.49
C ASP A 5 -15.68 26.99 -27.47
N ILE A 6 -16.12 26.52 -26.30
CA ILE A 6 -16.77 27.33 -25.28
C ILE A 6 -16.15 27.09 -23.91
N ASP A 7 -16.21 28.13 -23.08
CA ASP A 7 -15.91 27.97 -21.67
C ASP A 7 -17.11 27.42 -20.88
N PHE A 8 -16.89 26.95 -19.66
CA PHE A 8 -17.93 26.34 -18.84
C PHE A 8 -19.03 27.33 -18.43
N ARG A 9 -18.70 28.60 -18.27
CA ARG A 9 -19.68 29.63 -17.94
C ARG A 9 -20.59 29.92 -19.14
N GLU A 10 -20.00 30.13 -20.30
CA GLU A 10 -20.75 30.33 -21.55
C GLU A 10 -21.65 29.15 -21.86
N LEU A 11 -21.18 27.91 -21.59
CA LEU A 11 -21.94 26.69 -21.74
C LEU A 11 -23.20 26.71 -20.88
N LEU A 12 -23.07 27.03 -19.58
CA LEU A 12 -24.21 27.03 -18.66
C LEU A 12 -25.15 28.21 -18.85
N GLU A 13 -24.65 29.38 -19.26
CA GLU A 13 -25.46 30.59 -19.43
C GLU A 13 -26.26 30.58 -20.74
N ASN A 14 -25.66 30.05 -21.85
CA ASN A 14 -26.18 30.32 -23.18
C ASN A 14 -26.45 29.09 -24.05
N LEU A 15 -25.91 27.92 -23.71
CA LEU A 15 -25.86 26.80 -24.66
C LEU A 15 -26.57 25.53 -24.20
N LEU A 16 -26.71 25.31 -22.92
CA LEU A 16 -27.45 24.15 -22.41
C LEU A 16 -28.93 24.44 -22.22
N PRO A 17 -29.82 23.45 -22.52
CA PRO A 17 -31.26 23.56 -22.23
C PRO A 17 -31.48 23.31 -20.72
N LEU A 18 -31.21 24.31 -19.88
CA LEU A 18 -31.30 24.21 -18.41
C LEU A 18 -32.73 23.93 -17.91
N ASP A 19 -33.74 24.20 -18.71
CA ASP A 19 -35.14 23.87 -18.46
C ASP A 19 -35.40 22.35 -18.42
N GLN A 20 -34.56 21.57 -19.07
CA GLN A 20 -34.65 20.11 -19.11
C GLN A 20 -33.89 19.42 -17.94
N LEU A 21 -33.19 20.19 -17.12
CA LEU A 21 -32.53 19.68 -15.92
C LEU A 21 -33.54 19.41 -14.79
N LEU A 22 -33.21 18.43 -13.93
CA LEU A 22 -33.92 18.25 -12.66
C LEU A 22 -33.85 19.52 -11.79
N PRO A 23 -34.89 19.84 -10.99
CA PRO A 23 -34.92 21.05 -10.18
C PRO A 23 -33.70 21.22 -9.26
N THR A 24 -33.18 20.13 -8.72
CA THR A 24 -32.00 20.11 -7.85
C THR A 24 -30.72 20.53 -8.59
N ASP A 25 -30.54 20.08 -9.81
CA ASP A 25 -29.34 20.35 -10.61
C ASP A 25 -29.43 21.73 -11.25
N ARG A 26 -30.63 22.16 -11.65
CA ARG A 26 -30.89 23.54 -12.05
C ARG A 26 -30.53 24.53 -10.93
N LEU A 27 -30.89 24.22 -9.68
CA LEU A 27 -30.54 25.06 -8.53
C LEU A 27 -29.03 25.08 -8.29
N ARG A 28 -28.31 23.98 -8.51
CA ARG A 28 -26.83 23.94 -8.44
C ARG A 28 -26.19 24.81 -9.50
N VAL A 29 -26.68 24.73 -10.74
CA VAL A 29 -26.19 25.60 -11.84
C VAL A 29 -26.39 27.07 -11.47
N HIS A 30 -27.60 27.46 -11.04
CA HIS A 30 -27.85 28.85 -10.63
C HIS A 30 -26.97 29.33 -9.50
N ARG A 31 -26.72 28.49 -8.48
CA ARG A 31 -25.81 28.84 -7.38
C ARG A 31 -24.36 28.99 -7.86
N ALA A 32 -23.89 28.11 -8.75
CA ALA A 32 -22.57 28.17 -9.31
C ALA A 32 -22.38 29.46 -10.14
N LEU A 33 -23.36 29.83 -10.94
CA LEU A 33 -23.33 31.06 -11.74
C LEU A 33 -23.42 32.32 -10.89
N ALA A 34 -24.16 32.31 -9.79
CA ALA A 34 -24.40 33.48 -8.93
C ALA A 34 -23.20 33.88 -8.04
N GLY A 35 -22.28 32.98 -7.76
CA GLY A 35 -21.16 33.26 -6.86
C GLY A 35 -20.11 32.18 -6.74
N GLY A 36 -20.12 31.17 -7.62
CA GLY A 36 -19.16 30.09 -7.60
C GLY A 36 -17.81 30.48 -8.18
N VAL A 37 -16.74 29.90 -7.62
CA VAL A 37 -15.40 29.89 -8.23
C VAL A 37 -15.36 28.94 -9.45
N GLY A 38 -14.35 29.09 -10.32
CA GLY A 38 -14.24 28.35 -11.58
C GLY A 38 -14.50 26.84 -11.45
N SER A 39 -13.94 26.18 -10.44
CA SER A 39 -14.16 24.74 -10.19
C SER A 39 -15.61 24.35 -9.88
N GLN A 40 -16.39 25.23 -9.26
CA GLN A 40 -17.81 24.99 -9.00
C GLN A 40 -18.66 25.14 -10.28
N ILE A 41 -18.29 26.07 -11.14
CA ILE A 41 -18.91 26.29 -12.45
C ILE A 41 -18.64 25.07 -13.35
N GLU A 42 -17.40 24.60 -13.39
CA GLU A 42 -17.01 23.41 -14.12
C GLU A 42 -17.76 22.15 -13.67
N GLN A 43 -17.85 21.94 -12.36
CA GLN A 43 -18.58 20.80 -11.79
C GLN A 43 -20.09 20.86 -12.11
N ALA A 44 -20.68 22.06 -12.03
CA ALA A 44 -22.07 22.28 -12.40
C ALA A 44 -22.30 22.00 -13.90
N ALA A 45 -21.38 22.43 -14.77
CA ALA A 45 -21.44 22.20 -16.20
C ALA A 45 -21.35 20.70 -16.56
N LEU A 46 -20.39 20.00 -15.99
CA LEU A 46 -20.22 18.56 -16.22
C LEU A 46 -21.42 17.74 -15.70
N THR A 47 -21.98 18.12 -14.55
CA THR A 47 -23.21 17.49 -14.04
C THR A 47 -24.40 17.73 -14.97
N ALA A 48 -24.55 18.95 -15.47
CA ALA A 48 -25.62 19.30 -16.42
C ALA A 48 -25.48 18.55 -17.75
N LEU A 49 -24.27 18.45 -18.28
CA LEU A 49 -23.98 17.68 -19.51
C LEU A 49 -24.33 16.21 -19.35
N SER A 50 -23.86 15.57 -18.25
CA SER A 50 -24.14 14.17 -17.95
C SER A 50 -25.66 13.90 -17.85
N GLN A 51 -26.40 14.76 -17.18
CA GLN A 51 -27.84 14.60 -17.05
C GLN A 51 -28.58 14.78 -18.39
N LEU A 52 -28.19 15.78 -19.18
CA LEU A 52 -28.80 16.01 -20.51
C LEU A 52 -28.48 14.88 -21.50
N GLU A 53 -27.34 14.22 -21.34
CA GLU A 53 -27.01 13.01 -22.09
C GLU A 53 -27.90 11.84 -21.69
N GLN A 54 -28.11 11.61 -20.40
CA GLN A 54 -28.99 10.55 -19.87
C GLN A 54 -30.46 10.75 -20.27
N THR A 55 -30.90 11.99 -20.34
CA THR A 55 -32.29 12.32 -20.79
C THR A 55 -32.44 12.32 -22.32
N GLY A 56 -31.37 12.13 -23.06
CA GLY A 56 -31.37 12.13 -24.52
C GLY A 56 -31.44 13.52 -25.15
N ALA A 57 -31.27 14.61 -24.38
CA ALA A 57 -31.23 15.97 -24.89
C ALA A 57 -29.90 16.30 -25.62
N LEU A 58 -28.84 15.61 -25.26
CA LEU A 58 -27.53 15.71 -25.89
C LEU A 58 -27.03 14.33 -26.30
N ARG A 59 -26.26 14.27 -27.39
CA ARG A 59 -25.52 13.08 -27.81
C ARG A 59 -24.02 13.35 -27.72
N ARG A 60 -23.32 12.55 -26.97
CA ARG A 60 -21.87 12.57 -26.94
C ARG A 60 -21.30 12.03 -28.26
N LEU A 61 -20.36 12.73 -28.83
CA LEU A 61 -19.66 12.32 -30.04
C LEU A 61 -18.31 11.68 -29.69
N PRO A 62 -17.77 10.81 -30.55
CA PRO A 62 -16.41 10.29 -30.39
C PRO A 62 -15.40 11.41 -30.23
N SER A 63 -14.35 11.15 -29.44
CA SER A 63 -13.23 12.08 -29.25
C SER A 63 -12.64 12.51 -30.59
N ASP A 64 -12.21 13.76 -30.66
CA ASP A 64 -11.54 14.29 -31.84
C ASP A 64 -10.06 13.90 -31.79
N PRO A 65 -9.54 13.14 -32.79
CA PRO A 65 -8.12 12.77 -32.79
C PRO A 65 -7.15 13.97 -32.76
N ALA A 66 -7.59 15.12 -33.28
CA ALA A 66 -6.80 16.35 -33.28
C ALA A 66 -6.84 17.07 -31.91
N HIS A 67 -7.85 16.80 -31.10
CA HIS A 67 -8.08 17.48 -29.83
C HIS A 67 -8.64 16.48 -28.79
N PRO A 68 -7.86 15.49 -28.37
CA PRO A 68 -8.34 14.39 -27.52
C PRO A 68 -8.85 14.83 -26.15
N SER A 69 -8.39 15.97 -25.65
CA SER A 69 -8.82 16.54 -24.36
C SER A 69 -10.18 17.26 -24.40
N ARG A 70 -10.86 17.26 -25.56
CA ARG A 70 -12.13 17.97 -25.72
C ARG A 70 -13.32 17.04 -25.66
N LEU A 71 -14.29 17.39 -24.80
CA LEU A 71 -15.63 16.80 -24.83
C LEU A 71 -16.41 17.37 -26.01
N ARG A 72 -17.03 16.50 -26.80
CA ARG A 72 -17.86 16.87 -27.94
C ARG A 72 -19.24 16.35 -27.78
N TYR A 73 -20.24 17.26 -27.84
CA TYR A 73 -21.66 16.93 -27.76
C TYR A 73 -22.39 17.48 -28.97
N GLN A 74 -23.42 16.78 -29.41
CA GLN A 74 -24.38 17.21 -30.41
C GLN A 74 -25.75 17.36 -29.77
N ARG A 75 -26.41 18.46 -29.99
CA ARG A 75 -27.81 18.67 -29.63
C ARG A 75 -28.71 17.77 -30.49
N LEU A 76 -29.60 17.02 -29.85
CA LEU A 76 -30.62 16.27 -30.56
C LEU A 76 -31.72 17.25 -30.96
N GLY A 77 -31.94 17.40 -32.33
CA GLY A 77 -32.88 18.37 -32.89
C GLY A 77 -32.25 19.65 -33.45
N GLU A 78 -31.00 19.95 -33.15
CA GLU A 78 -30.20 21.01 -33.74
C GLU A 78 -28.82 20.45 -34.10
N LEU A 79 -28.28 20.84 -35.26
CA LEU A 79 -27.02 20.32 -35.82
C LEU A 79 -25.76 20.97 -35.19
N ASP A 80 -25.90 21.66 -34.07
CA ASP A 80 -24.76 22.31 -33.43
C ASP A 80 -23.93 21.29 -32.66
N VAL A 81 -22.61 21.28 -32.89
CA VAL A 81 -21.64 20.51 -32.14
C VAL A 81 -20.97 21.45 -31.13
N ILE A 82 -21.05 21.07 -29.85
CA ILE A 82 -20.44 21.80 -28.75
C ILE A 82 -19.13 21.06 -28.42
N ALA A 83 -18.01 21.75 -28.51
CA ALA A 83 -16.71 21.26 -28.08
C ALA A 83 -16.28 22.01 -26.83
N LEU A 84 -16.12 21.27 -25.72
CA LEU A 84 -15.73 21.80 -24.44
C LEU A 84 -14.35 21.22 -24.08
N GLN A 85 -13.43 22.09 -23.76
CA GLN A 85 -12.13 21.68 -23.25
C GLN A 85 -12.29 21.28 -21.79
N LEU A 86 -11.92 20.05 -21.44
CA LEU A 86 -11.81 19.69 -20.04
C LEU A 86 -10.75 20.57 -19.37
N PRO A 87 -10.92 20.89 -18.09
CA PRO A 87 -9.97 21.69 -17.33
C PRO A 87 -8.69 20.91 -17.08
N ALA A 88 -7.90 20.69 -18.12
CA ALA A 88 -6.53 20.27 -17.96
C ALA A 88 -5.76 21.47 -17.40
N ARG A 89 -5.28 21.38 -16.16
CA ARG A 89 -4.48 22.47 -15.55
C ARG A 89 -3.18 22.74 -16.28
N ALA A 90 -2.60 21.74 -16.90
CA ALA A 90 -1.42 21.85 -17.75
C ALA A 90 -1.24 20.58 -18.59
N GLU A 91 -0.74 20.73 -19.80
CA GLU A 91 -0.10 19.66 -20.54
C GLU A 91 1.38 19.65 -20.15
N ARG A 92 1.85 18.55 -19.60
CA ARG A 92 3.25 18.42 -19.21
C ARG A 92 3.79 17.12 -19.77
N GLU A 93 4.79 17.22 -20.63
CA GLU A 93 5.48 16.07 -21.22
C GLU A 93 4.55 15.03 -21.92
N GLY A 94 3.44 15.50 -22.51
CA GLY A 94 2.45 14.64 -23.18
C GLY A 94 1.37 14.05 -22.27
N PHE A 95 1.30 14.49 -20.99
CA PHE A 95 0.21 14.16 -20.08
C PHE A 95 -0.76 15.32 -19.92
N LEU A 96 -2.04 15.00 -19.99
CA LEU A 96 -3.14 15.86 -19.59
C LEU A 96 -3.38 15.66 -18.09
N ILE A 97 -3.52 16.73 -17.34
CA ILE A 97 -3.70 16.69 -15.88
C ILE A 97 -5.13 17.09 -15.56
N PHE A 98 -5.91 16.10 -15.07
CA PHE A 98 -7.31 16.29 -14.69
C PHE A 98 -7.43 16.30 -13.17
N PRO A 99 -7.78 17.46 -12.52
CA PRO A 99 -8.13 17.48 -11.12
C PRO A 99 -9.34 16.58 -10.86
N ARG A 100 -9.26 15.68 -9.88
CA ARG A 100 -10.37 14.77 -9.52
C ARG A 100 -11.67 15.52 -9.21
N ALA A 101 -11.56 16.69 -8.55
CA ALA A 101 -12.69 17.52 -8.22
C ALA A 101 -13.42 18.13 -9.44
N ALA A 102 -12.79 18.12 -10.61
CA ALA A 102 -13.36 18.62 -11.86
C ALA A 102 -14.02 17.53 -12.71
N LEU A 103 -13.87 16.25 -12.31
CA LEU A 103 -14.48 15.13 -13.01
C LEU A 103 -15.94 14.95 -12.58
N PRO A 104 -16.81 14.41 -13.47
CA PRO A 104 -18.20 14.10 -13.14
C PRO A 104 -18.28 13.24 -11.87
N ASN A 105 -19.16 13.63 -10.94
CA ASN A 105 -19.36 12.85 -9.74
C ASN A 105 -20.23 11.63 -10.10
N GLN A 106 -19.60 10.50 -10.31
CA GLN A 106 -20.31 9.24 -10.60
C GLN A 106 -21.07 8.79 -9.36
N ALA A 107 -22.39 8.76 -9.51
CA ALA A 107 -23.36 8.46 -8.46
C ALA A 107 -23.17 7.03 -7.89
N ARG A 108 -23.90 6.75 -6.79
CA ARG A 108 -23.94 5.47 -6.04
C ARG A 108 -23.90 4.20 -6.88
N ALA A 109 -24.49 4.19 -8.08
CA ALA A 109 -24.52 3.02 -8.96
C ALA A 109 -23.13 2.54 -9.39
N GLY A 110 -22.24 3.48 -9.77
CA GLY A 110 -20.85 3.14 -10.10
C GLY A 110 -20.08 2.60 -8.90
N PHE A 111 -20.30 3.19 -7.72
CA PHE A 111 -19.67 2.72 -6.48
C PHE A 111 -20.09 1.30 -6.11
N ASP A 112 -21.40 0.99 -6.19
CA ASP A 112 -21.91 -0.35 -5.88
C ASP A 112 -21.43 -1.39 -6.90
N GLN A 113 -21.22 -1.01 -8.15
CA GLN A 113 -20.67 -1.89 -9.18
C GLN A 113 -19.19 -2.17 -8.94
N VAL A 114 -18.38 -1.13 -8.69
CA VAL A 114 -16.97 -1.28 -8.34
C VAL A 114 -16.79 -2.13 -7.07
N ARG A 115 -17.60 -1.86 -6.04
CA ARG A 115 -17.56 -2.59 -4.77
C ARG A 115 -17.88 -4.08 -4.95
N ARG A 116 -18.85 -4.42 -5.81
CA ARG A 116 -19.18 -5.83 -6.13
C ARG A 116 -18.05 -6.51 -6.90
N LEU A 117 -17.48 -5.86 -7.90
CA LEU A 117 -16.39 -6.41 -8.71
C LEU A 117 -15.13 -6.63 -7.88
N LEU A 118 -14.80 -5.70 -7.00
CA LEU A 118 -13.68 -5.85 -6.06
C LEU A 118 -14.00 -6.78 -4.87
N ARG A 119 -15.19 -7.39 -4.83
CA ARG A 119 -15.64 -8.29 -3.76
C ARG A 119 -15.43 -7.74 -2.35
N LEU A 120 -15.54 -6.43 -2.17
CA LEU A 120 -15.34 -5.78 -0.88
C LEU A 120 -16.42 -6.12 0.15
N ASP A 121 -17.54 -6.71 -0.29
CA ASP A 121 -18.63 -7.17 0.56
C ASP A 121 -18.38 -8.57 1.15
N ASP A 122 -17.40 -9.31 0.61
CA ASP A 122 -17.03 -10.62 1.12
C ASP A 122 -15.81 -10.51 2.05
N PRO A 123 -15.99 -10.64 3.38
CA PRO A 123 -14.89 -10.59 4.33
C PRO A 123 -13.83 -11.67 4.10
N CYS A 124 -14.22 -12.78 3.45
CA CYS A 124 -13.35 -13.92 3.18
C CYS A 124 -12.57 -13.77 1.86
N ALA A 125 -13.01 -12.91 0.94
CA ALA A 125 -12.38 -12.76 -0.36
C ALA A 125 -10.94 -12.23 -0.29
N LEU A 126 -10.65 -11.39 0.71
CA LEU A 126 -9.32 -10.83 0.97
C LEU A 126 -8.53 -11.62 2.02
N SER A 127 -9.15 -12.57 2.70
CA SER A 127 -8.55 -13.33 3.81
C SER A 127 -8.53 -14.84 3.55
N ASP A 128 -8.54 -15.29 2.29
CA ASP A 128 -8.36 -16.71 1.96
C ASP A 128 -6.97 -17.16 2.44
N PRO A 129 -6.89 -18.06 3.45
CA PRO A 129 -5.62 -18.53 4.01
C PRO A 129 -4.77 -19.34 3.02
N ARG A 130 -5.34 -19.69 1.84
CA ARG A 130 -4.63 -20.34 0.75
C ARG A 130 -3.90 -19.36 -0.17
N ARG A 131 -4.20 -18.06 -0.09
CA ARG A 131 -3.51 -17.00 -0.83
C ARG A 131 -2.46 -16.39 0.06
N ALA A 132 -1.22 -16.48 -0.35
CA ALA A 132 -0.05 -16.02 0.41
C ALA A 132 -0.03 -14.51 0.68
N ASP A 133 -0.77 -13.69 -0.11
CA ASP A 133 -0.81 -12.25 0.03
C ASP A 133 -2.20 -11.69 -0.36
N PRO A 134 -2.95 -11.08 0.59
CA PRO A 134 -4.23 -10.43 0.31
C PRO A 134 -4.15 -9.30 -0.73
N ARG A 135 -2.99 -8.65 -0.84
CA ARG A 135 -2.76 -7.56 -1.80
C ARG A 135 -2.75 -8.07 -3.23
N LEU A 136 -2.21 -9.28 -3.47
CA LEU A 136 -2.24 -9.92 -4.80
C LEU A 136 -3.68 -10.19 -5.25
N ALA A 137 -4.54 -10.64 -4.33
CA ALA A 137 -5.95 -10.85 -4.63
C ALA A 137 -6.65 -9.54 -5.03
N LEU A 138 -6.35 -8.44 -4.34
CA LEU A 138 -6.88 -7.12 -4.67
C LEU A 138 -6.41 -6.64 -6.05
N ILE A 139 -5.14 -6.88 -6.40
CA ILE A 139 -4.58 -6.49 -7.71
C ILE A 139 -5.25 -7.27 -8.84
N GLU A 140 -5.47 -8.59 -8.69
CA GLU A 140 -6.18 -9.40 -9.69
C GLU A 140 -7.61 -8.93 -9.89
N GLN A 141 -8.32 -8.62 -8.81
CA GLN A 141 -9.70 -8.12 -8.86
C GLN A 141 -9.78 -6.72 -9.49
N LEU A 142 -8.79 -5.87 -9.22
CA LEU A 142 -8.68 -4.55 -9.81
C LEU A 142 -8.50 -4.62 -11.34
N ASP A 143 -7.60 -5.48 -11.82
CA ASP A 143 -7.37 -5.66 -13.26
C ASP A 143 -8.66 -6.13 -13.95
N LEU A 144 -9.36 -7.09 -13.34
CA LEU A 144 -10.65 -7.55 -13.86
C LEU A 144 -11.69 -6.43 -13.89
N ALA A 145 -11.84 -5.68 -12.79
CA ALA A 145 -12.79 -4.58 -12.72
C ALA A 145 -12.50 -3.47 -13.74
N ALA A 146 -11.22 -3.14 -13.94
CA ALA A 146 -10.84 -2.15 -14.94
C ALA A 146 -11.14 -2.61 -16.37
N ARG A 147 -10.95 -3.89 -16.68
CA ARG A 147 -11.32 -4.46 -17.98
C ARG A 147 -12.83 -4.42 -18.22
N GLU A 148 -13.61 -4.80 -17.24
CA GLU A 148 -15.07 -4.85 -17.35
C GLU A 148 -15.71 -3.45 -17.41
N LEU A 149 -15.23 -2.51 -16.61
CA LEU A 149 -15.83 -1.18 -16.47
C LEU A 149 -15.33 -0.16 -17.51
N LEU A 150 -14.06 -0.27 -17.89
CA LEU A 150 -13.38 0.74 -18.71
C LEU A 150 -12.95 0.20 -20.07
N GLY A 151 -13.11 -1.10 -20.34
CA GLY A 151 -12.50 -1.73 -21.51
C GLY A 151 -10.97 -1.63 -21.50
N ALA A 152 -10.37 -1.48 -20.32
CA ALA A 152 -8.93 -1.33 -20.15
C ALA A 152 -8.18 -2.58 -20.62
N HIS A 153 -6.92 -2.40 -21.05
CA HIS A 153 -6.04 -3.53 -21.33
C HIS A 153 -5.52 -4.16 -20.05
N SER A 154 -5.07 -3.32 -19.10
CA SER A 154 -4.66 -3.75 -17.77
C SER A 154 -4.78 -2.62 -16.75
N ALA A 155 -4.91 -2.99 -15.48
CA ALA A 155 -4.78 -2.09 -14.35
C ALA A 155 -3.81 -2.66 -13.31
N ARG A 156 -3.00 -1.80 -12.71
CA ARG A 156 -1.97 -2.21 -11.75
C ARG A 156 -1.90 -1.23 -10.59
N LEU A 157 -1.58 -1.78 -9.40
CA LEU A 157 -1.18 -0.99 -8.24
C LEU A 157 0.35 -1.06 -8.10
N VAL A 158 0.98 0.11 -8.15
CA VAL A 158 2.43 0.26 -7.94
C VAL A 158 2.65 0.77 -6.53
N PRO A 159 3.45 0.09 -5.68
CA PRO A 159 3.69 0.52 -4.31
C PRO A 159 4.20 1.95 -4.21
N GLY A 160 3.67 2.73 -3.26
CA GLY A 160 3.97 4.15 -3.10
C GLY A 160 5.24 4.50 -2.30
N GLY A 161 6.08 3.53 -1.92
CA GLY A 161 7.21 3.71 -1.01
C GLY A 161 8.22 4.79 -1.44
N GLU A 162 8.67 5.58 -0.45
CA GLU A 162 9.64 6.69 -0.63
C GLU A 162 11.11 6.22 -0.76
N ASP A 163 11.38 4.93 -0.67
CA ASP A 163 12.74 4.42 -0.64
C ASP A 163 13.42 4.49 -2.01
N GLU A 164 14.21 5.54 -2.20
CA GLU A 164 15.24 5.61 -3.25
C GLU A 164 16.28 4.45 -3.17
N GLY A 165 16.24 3.66 -2.10
CA GLY A 165 17.15 2.55 -1.82
C GLY A 165 16.52 1.15 -1.85
N ALA A 166 15.21 1.01 -2.07
CA ALA A 166 14.60 -0.31 -2.18
C ALA A 166 15.14 -1.05 -3.41
N PRO A 167 15.57 -2.32 -3.29
CA PRO A 167 15.97 -3.12 -4.42
C PRO A 167 14.81 -3.18 -5.42
N ALA A 168 15.15 -3.08 -6.71
CA ALA A 168 14.17 -3.16 -7.78
C ALA A 168 13.23 -4.36 -7.51
N PRO A 169 11.91 -4.19 -7.58
CA PRO A 169 10.99 -5.31 -7.43
C PRO A 169 11.41 -6.41 -8.39
N GLY A 170 11.37 -7.66 -7.92
CA GLY A 170 11.80 -8.83 -8.69
C GLY A 170 11.13 -8.91 -10.06
N PRO A 171 11.65 -9.71 -11.00
CA PRO A 171 11.13 -9.80 -12.35
C PRO A 171 9.64 -10.18 -12.33
N GLY A 172 8.77 -9.22 -12.62
CA GLY A 172 7.30 -9.35 -12.62
C GLY A 172 6.53 -8.29 -11.83
N ALA A 173 7.16 -7.53 -10.95
CA ALA A 173 6.49 -6.55 -10.09
C ALA A 173 6.65 -5.09 -10.56
N GLY A 174 7.60 -4.77 -11.43
CA GLY A 174 7.81 -3.44 -11.99
C GLY A 174 7.60 -3.42 -13.48
N GLY A 175 6.57 -2.75 -13.98
CA GLY A 175 6.40 -2.51 -15.40
C GLY A 175 7.33 -1.40 -15.88
N PRO A 176 7.52 -1.29 -17.20
CA PRO A 176 8.45 -0.35 -17.83
C PRO A 176 8.15 1.14 -17.54
N PHE A 177 7.00 1.44 -16.94
CA PHE A 177 6.53 2.80 -16.69
C PHE A 177 6.84 3.34 -15.28
N ASP A 178 7.31 2.53 -14.35
CA ASP A 178 7.19 2.76 -12.90
C ASP A 178 7.94 3.98 -12.32
N ARG A 179 9.20 4.26 -12.73
CA ARG A 179 10.00 5.29 -12.03
C ARG A 179 9.73 6.72 -12.47
N ALA A 180 9.65 6.97 -13.77
CA ALA A 180 9.50 8.32 -14.29
C ALA A 180 8.11 8.90 -14.03
N LEU A 181 7.10 8.04 -13.95
CA LEU A 181 5.71 8.41 -13.77
C LEU A 181 5.32 8.56 -12.31
N ALA A 182 5.91 7.76 -11.42
CA ALA A 182 5.71 7.88 -9.97
C ALA A 182 6.05 9.28 -9.46
N THR A 183 7.14 9.87 -9.93
CA THR A 183 7.54 11.22 -9.54
C THR A 183 6.54 12.28 -10.03
N GLN A 184 6.03 12.17 -11.25
CA GLN A 184 5.03 13.12 -11.77
C GLN A 184 3.67 12.96 -11.10
N ALA A 185 3.20 11.72 -10.89
CA ALA A 185 1.95 11.48 -10.20
C ALA A 185 1.99 12.00 -8.76
N ARG A 186 3.12 11.92 -8.08
CA ARG A 186 3.32 12.48 -6.72
C ARG A 186 3.17 13.99 -6.66
N LEU A 187 3.53 14.72 -7.71
CA LEU A 187 3.37 16.18 -7.79
C LEU A 187 1.90 16.61 -7.96
N HIS A 188 1.04 15.68 -8.38
CA HIS A 188 -0.37 15.93 -8.69
C HIS A 188 -1.29 14.92 -7.99
N ALA A 189 -1.12 14.74 -6.66
CA ALA A 189 -1.81 13.72 -5.87
C ALA A 189 -3.36 13.74 -6.00
N ASP A 190 -3.94 14.93 -6.18
CA ASP A 190 -5.38 15.12 -6.32
C ASP A 190 -5.85 15.13 -7.78
N SER A 191 -5.04 14.60 -8.68
CA SER A 191 -5.32 14.64 -10.13
C SER A 191 -5.11 13.27 -10.77
N ILE A 192 -5.71 13.10 -11.95
CA ILE A 192 -5.37 12.01 -12.86
C ILE A 192 -4.45 12.56 -13.94
N LEU A 193 -3.32 11.91 -14.14
CA LEU A 193 -2.47 12.14 -15.31
C LEU A 193 -2.91 11.21 -16.40
N TYR A 194 -3.36 11.77 -17.53
CA TYR A 194 -3.84 11.01 -18.67
C TYR A 194 -2.97 11.25 -19.89
N CYS A 195 -2.45 10.21 -20.46
CA CYS A 195 -1.74 10.22 -21.74
C CYS A 195 -2.60 9.52 -22.80
N PRO A 196 -3.22 10.27 -23.72
CA PRO A 196 -4.10 9.71 -24.75
C PRO A 196 -3.33 8.96 -25.86
N ASP A 197 -2.05 9.27 -26.07
CA ASP A 197 -1.18 8.61 -27.04
C ASP A 197 0.25 8.51 -26.52
N LEU A 198 0.62 7.33 -26.01
CA LEU A 198 1.94 7.03 -25.46
C LEU A 198 3.08 7.14 -26.51
N ALA A 199 2.76 7.03 -27.79
CA ALA A 199 3.75 7.19 -28.85
C ALA A 199 4.28 8.63 -28.95
N GLN A 200 3.53 9.61 -28.47
CA GLN A 200 3.94 11.01 -28.44
C GLN A 200 4.86 11.35 -27.26
N VAL A 201 5.04 10.42 -26.31
CA VAL A 201 5.93 10.60 -25.16
C VAL A 201 7.22 9.81 -25.39
N PRO A 202 8.34 10.43 -25.83
CA PRO A 202 9.53 9.70 -26.30
C PRO A 202 10.09 8.71 -25.26
N ARG A 203 10.08 9.07 -23.98
CA ARG A 203 10.58 8.22 -22.87
C ARG A 203 9.71 6.98 -22.62
N LEU A 204 8.43 6.98 -23.02
CA LEU A 204 7.48 5.89 -22.82
C LEU A 204 7.25 5.06 -24.09
N ALA A 205 7.65 5.55 -25.24
CA ALA A 205 7.39 4.92 -26.53
C ALA A 205 8.01 3.51 -26.67
N GLY A 206 9.11 3.24 -25.98
CA GLY A 206 9.74 1.90 -25.90
C GLY A 206 8.84 0.91 -25.14
N ALA A 207 8.51 1.28 -23.92
CA ALA A 207 7.67 0.51 -23.02
C ALA A 207 6.23 0.31 -23.55
N ALA A 208 5.69 1.32 -24.23
CA ALA A 208 4.41 1.25 -24.90
C ALA A 208 4.40 0.18 -26.02
N ARG A 209 5.49 0.09 -26.79
CA ARG A 209 5.64 -0.95 -27.82
C ARG A 209 5.75 -2.34 -27.26
N GLU A 210 6.48 -2.51 -26.15
CA GLU A 210 6.64 -3.81 -25.49
C GLU A 210 5.33 -4.31 -24.87
N SER A 211 4.58 -3.42 -24.22
CA SER A 211 3.30 -3.76 -23.56
C SER A 211 2.10 -3.79 -24.54
N GLY A 212 2.23 -3.18 -25.70
CA GLY A 212 1.11 -2.97 -26.65
C GLY A 212 0.11 -1.91 -26.18
N ALA A 213 0.43 -1.13 -25.13
CA ALA A 213 -0.42 -0.03 -24.66
C ALA A 213 -0.29 1.19 -25.56
N GLN A 214 -1.42 1.84 -25.88
CA GLN A 214 -1.45 3.07 -26.66
C GLN A 214 -1.81 4.30 -25.82
N ALA A 215 -2.59 4.11 -24.76
CA ALA A 215 -2.96 5.17 -23.82
C ALA A 215 -2.82 4.71 -22.37
N MET A 216 -2.69 5.68 -21.45
CA MET A 216 -2.51 5.40 -20.05
C MET A 216 -3.08 6.51 -19.15
N ALA A 217 -3.73 6.12 -18.06
CA ALA A 217 -4.11 7.02 -16.98
C ALA A 217 -3.44 6.59 -15.69
N ILE A 218 -2.96 7.55 -14.90
CA ILE A 218 -2.31 7.31 -13.61
C ILE A 218 -2.90 8.23 -12.57
N THR A 219 -3.11 7.70 -11.36
CA THR A 219 -3.54 8.49 -10.21
C THR A 219 -3.00 7.93 -8.91
N VAL A 220 -2.84 8.78 -7.90
CA VAL A 220 -2.39 8.37 -6.57
C VAL A 220 -3.55 7.74 -5.81
N VAL A 221 -3.30 6.62 -5.17
CA VAL A 221 -4.19 5.98 -4.20
C VAL A 221 -3.83 6.54 -2.82
N THR A 222 -4.69 7.38 -2.28
CA THR A 222 -4.45 8.12 -1.04
C THR A 222 -5.37 7.61 0.06
N GLY A 223 -4.81 7.28 1.22
CA GLY A 223 -5.56 6.89 2.42
C GLY A 223 -6.30 8.06 3.08
N ALA A 224 -7.12 7.74 4.09
CA ALA A 224 -7.97 8.69 4.79
C ALA A 224 -7.18 9.78 5.54
N ASP A 225 -5.98 9.48 5.99
CA ASP A 225 -5.05 10.41 6.66
C ASP A 225 -4.17 11.20 5.69
N GLY A 226 -4.37 11.04 4.37
CA GLY A 226 -3.58 11.69 3.33
C GLY A 226 -2.29 10.95 2.99
N GLU A 227 -2.02 9.79 3.59
CA GLU A 227 -0.90 8.93 3.24
C GLU A 227 -1.05 8.37 1.83
N ARG A 228 0.06 8.31 1.09
CA ARG A 228 0.10 7.76 -0.26
C ARG A 228 0.35 6.26 -0.19
N LEU A 229 -0.67 5.47 -0.45
CA LEU A 229 -0.63 4.01 -0.34
C LEU A 229 -0.04 3.35 -1.59
N ALA A 230 -0.43 3.83 -2.77
CA ALA A 230 -0.01 3.26 -4.05
C ALA A 230 -0.25 4.26 -5.21
N LEU A 231 0.17 3.85 -6.41
CA LEU A 231 -0.25 4.45 -7.68
C LEU A 231 -1.15 3.47 -8.41
N LEU A 232 -2.30 3.93 -8.89
CA LEU A 232 -3.14 3.19 -9.81
C LEU A 232 -2.77 3.58 -11.24
N GLU A 233 -2.31 2.61 -12.01
CA GLU A 233 -2.00 2.71 -13.43
C GLU A 233 -3.04 1.91 -14.22
N VAL A 234 -3.69 2.55 -15.20
CA VAL A 234 -4.67 1.93 -16.10
C VAL A 234 -4.21 2.15 -17.54
N THR A 235 -4.05 1.07 -18.31
CA THR A 235 -3.59 1.14 -19.70
C THR A 235 -4.67 0.66 -20.68
N SER A 236 -4.62 1.18 -21.90
CA SER A 236 -5.48 0.75 -22.99
C SER A 236 -4.68 0.52 -24.30
N ARG A 237 -5.18 -0.39 -25.13
CA ARG A 237 -4.69 -0.60 -26.52
C ARG A 237 -5.31 0.33 -27.53
N ALA A 238 -6.33 1.09 -27.15
CA ALA A 238 -6.92 2.14 -27.97
C ALA A 238 -6.22 3.46 -27.68
N ARG A 239 -6.19 4.34 -28.68
CA ARG A 239 -5.81 5.74 -28.51
C ARG A 239 -6.98 6.51 -27.93
N ASP A 240 -6.70 7.40 -26.99
CA ASP A 240 -7.69 8.28 -26.35
C ASP A 240 -8.99 7.56 -25.88
N PRO A 241 -8.87 6.44 -25.11
CA PRO A 241 -10.03 5.63 -24.74
C PRO A 241 -10.83 6.20 -23.58
N PHE A 242 -10.22 7.10 -22.76
CA PHE A 242 -10.79 7.52 -21.50
C PHE A 242 -11.34 8.95 -21.57
N GLY A 243 -12.65 9.07 -21.65
CA GLY A 243 -13.33 10.34 -21.48
C GLY A 243 -13.56 10.68 -19.99
N PRO A 244 -14.29 11.74 -19.68
CA PRO A 244 -14.53 12.20 -18.30
C PRO A 244 -15.19 11.17 -17.41
N GLU A 245 -16.06 10.34 -17.97
CA GLU A 245 -16.74 9.30 -17.22
C GLU A 245 -15.79 8.16 -16.84
N GLU A 246 -14.97 7.72 -17.79
CA GLU A 246 -13.95 6.70 -17.55
C GLU A 246 -12.88 7.22 -16.59
N LEU A 247 -12.45 8.48 -16.72
CA LEU A 247 -11.53 9.10 -15.76
C LEU A 247 -12.15 9.20 -14.36
N SER A 248 -13.45 9.54 -14.25
CA SER A 248 -14.17 9.51 -12.97
C SER A 248 -14.23 8.11 -12.38
N MET A 249 -14.41 7.09 -13.22
CA MET A 249 -14.40 5.70 -12.78
C MET A 249 -13.01 5.27 -12.30
N ILE A 250 -11.93 5.72 -12.96
CA ILE A 250 -10.55 5.50 -12.50
C ILE A 250 -10.33 6.16 -11.13
N ALA A 251 -10.82 7.38 -10.90
CA ALA A 251 -10.76 8.02 -9.59
C ALA A 251 -11.49 7.19 -8.52
N LEU A 252 -12.70 6.71 -8.83
CA LEU A 252 -13.49 5.87 -7.94
C LEU A 252 -12.81 4.52 -7.64
N LEU A 253 -12.19 3.89 -8.64
CA LEU A 253 -11.37 2.69 -8.45
C LEU A 253 -10.22 2.97 -7.49
N ALA A 254 -9.50 4.09 -7.64
CA ALA A 254 -8.40 4.47 -6.75
C ALA A 254 -8.87 4.66 -5.30
N ASP A 255 -9.99 5.37 -5.08
CA ASP A 255 -10.55 5.60 -3.74
C ASP A 255 -11.06 4.29 -3.10
N THR A 256 -11.55 3.38 -3.93
CA THR A 256 -12.01 2.06 -3.46
C THR A 256 -10.82 1.16 -3.11
N CYS A 257 -9.75 1.21 -3.91
CA CYS A 257 -8.49 0.53 -3.60
C CYS A 257 -7.85 1.07 -2.33
N ALA A 258 -7.89 2.38 -2.07
CA ALA A 258 -7.39 2.97 -0.84
C ALA A 258 -8.05 2.33 0.39
N ARG A 259 -9.39 2.30 0.40
CA ARG A 259 -10.15 1.68 1.50
C ARG A 259 -9.87 0.18 1.65
N ALA A 260 -9.68 -0.53 0.55
CA ALA A 260 -9.34 -1.95 0.59
C ALA A 260 -7.94 -2.18 1.17
N LEU A 261 -6.95 -1.40 0.75
CA LEU A 261 -5.57 -1.45 1.27
C LEU A 261 -5.52 -1.12 2.76
N GLU A 262 -6.21 -0.07 3.21
CA GLU A 262 -6.32 0.29 4.64
C GLU A 262 -6.97 -0.84 5.45
N ARG A 263 -8.01 -1.46 4.90
CA ARG A 263 -8.67 -2.60 5.56
C ARG A 263 -7.72 -3.80 5.68
N VAL A 264 -6.99 -4.15 4.61
CA VAL A 264 -5.98 -5.21 4.64
C VAL A 264 -4.91 -4.89 5.68
N ALA A 265 -4.35 -3.67 5.69
CA ALA A 265 -3.36 -3.24 6.67
C ALA A 265 -3.91 -3.30 8.12
N SER A 266 -5.18 -2.93 8.31
CA SER A 266 -5.82 -3.01 9.62
C SER A 266 -6.01 -4.45 10.10
N ILE A 267 -6.43 -5.35 9.19
CA ILE A 267 -6.54 -6.79 9.48
C ILE A 267 -5.16 -7.38 9.78
N GLU A 268 -4.15 -7.08 8.95
CA GLU A 268 -2.76 -7.50 9.17
C GLU A 268 -2.26 -7.04 10.53
N LYS A 269 -2.53 -5.79 10.89
CA LYS A 269 -2.16 -5.25 12.21
C LYS A 269 -2.86 -5.99 13.35
N MET A 270 -4.15 -6.29 13.23
CA MET A 270 -4.89 -7.05 14.25
C MET A 270 -4.45 -8.51 14.36
N VAL A 271 -4.08 -9.12 13.23
CA VAL A 271 -3.73 -10.55 13.17
C VAL A 271 -2.26 -10.79 13.49
N PHE A 272 -1.36 -9.87 13.12
CA PHE A 272 0.09 -10.08 13.12
C PHE A 272 0.87 -9.25 14.12
N VAL A 273 0.24 -8.30 14.82
CA VAL A 273 0.90 -7.46 15.83
C VAL A 273 0.46 -7.83 17.23
N ASP A 274 1.41 -7.90 18.17
CA ASP A 274 1.10 -8.06 19.61
C ASP A 274 0.48 -6.76 20.14
N PRO A 275 -0.74 -6.82 20.72
CA PRO A 275 -1.48 -5.61 21.10
C PRO A 275 -0.81 -4.82 22.22
N LEU A 276 -0.02 -5.47 23.09
CA LEU A 276 0.68 -4.82 24.20
C LEU A 276 1.95 -4.12 23.73
N THR A 277 2.82 -4.85 23.02
CA THR A 277 4.18 -4.40 22.73
C THR A 277 4.32 -3.71 21.37
N GLN A 278 3.33 -3.83 20.49
CA GLN A 278 3.30 -3.28 19.14
C GLN A 278 4.46 -3.76 18.23
N VAL A 279 5.16 -4.83 18.61
CA VAL A 279 5.99 -5.64 17.70
C VAL A 279 5.15 -6.75 17.10
N TYR A 280 5.69 -7.49 16.14
CA TYR A 280 4.96 -8.61 15.57
C TYR A 280 4.65 -9.69 16.60
N ASN A 281 3.63 -10.50 16.34
CA ASN A 281 3.31 -11.67 17.18
C ASN A 281 3.96 -12.95 16.61
N ARG A 282 3.77 -14.04 17.32
CA ARG A 282 4.27 -15.36 16.93
C ARG A 282 3.83 -15.80 15.53
N SER A 283 2.55 -15.59 15.18
CA SER A 283 2.01 -16.04 13.88
C SER A 283 2.71 -15.38 12.70
N TYR A 284 2.99 -14.08 12.80
CA TYR A 284 3.77 -13.38 11.79
C TYR A 284 5.22 -13.87 11.72
N PHE A 285 5.84 -14.08 12.90
CA PHE A 285 7.21 -14.55 12.98
C PHE A 285 7.40 -15.91 12.31
N ASP A 286 6.50 -16.86 12.61
CA ASP A 286 6.53 -18.20 12.00
C ASP A 286 6.46 -18.13 10.46
N LEU A 287 5.59 -17.25 9.93
CA LEU A 287 5.47 -17.02 8.50
C LEU A 287 6.77 -16.43 7.91
N GLN A 288 7.36 -15.43 8.57
CA GLN A 288 8.58 -14.77 8.10
C GLN A 288 9.79 -15.72 8.11
N VAL A 289 9.94 -16.54 9.12
CA VAL A 289 11.03 -17.54 9.17
C VAL A 289 10.98 -18.48 7.97
N VAL A 290 9.78 -18.98 7.61
CA VAL A 290 9.60 -19.87 6.45
C VAL A 290 9.96 -19.14 5.14
N ASN A 291 9.46 -17.92 4.96
CA ASN A 291 9.69 -17.14 3.74
C ASN A 291 11.19 -16.78 3.56
N GLU A 292 11.81 -16.27 4.63
CA GLU A 292 13.22 -15.88 4.59
C GLU A 292 14.16 -17.08 4.43
N MET A 293 13.82 -18.24 5.02
CA MET A 293 14.58 -19.45 4.82
C MET A 293 14.50 -19.94 3.37
N ALA A 294 13.32 -19.92 2.76
CA ALA A 294 13.16 -20.24 1.34
C ALA A 294 13.93 -19.27 0.43
N ARG A 295 13.99 -17.98 0.81
CA ARG A 295 14.81 -16.97 0.12
C ARG A 295 16.30 -17.28 0.28
N ALA A 296 16.77 -17.46 1.50
CA ALA A 296 18.17 -17.74 1.80
C ALA A 296 18.67 -19.01 1.09
N GLN A 297 17.85 -20.06 1.00
CA GLN A 297 18.16 -21.27 0.25
C GLN A 297 18.32 -21.01 -1.25
N ARG A 298 17.42 -20.22 -1.87
CA ARG A 298 17.51 -19.88 -3.30
C ARG A 298 18.73 -19.03 -3.62
N GLU A 299 19.04 -18.08 -2.75
CA GLU A 299 20.14 -17.11 -2.93
C GLU A 299 21.47 -17.63 -2.37
N GLN A 300 21.46 -18.81 -1.75
CA GLN A 300 22.62 -19.41 -1.05
C GLN A 300 23.26 -18.45 -0.04
N THR A 301 22.41 -17.79 0.74
CA THR A 301 22.80 -16.84 1.77
C THR A 301 22.47 -17.37 3.17
N SER A 302 23.02 -16.71 4.21
CA SER A 302 22.81 -17.09 5.61
C SER A 302 21.80 -16.16 6.27
N MET A 303 21.00 -16.67 7.21
CA MET A 303 20.11 -15.91 8.11
C MET A 303 20.28 -16.40 9.55
N ALA A 304 19.88 -15.59 10.53
CA ALA A 304 19.96 -15.97 11.94
C ALA A 304 18.63 -15.79 12.66
N LEU A 305 18.32 -16.75 13.53
CA LEU A 305 17.21 -16.71 14.46
C LEU A 305 17.74 -16.52 15.88
N VAL A 306 17.25 -15.48 16.56
CA VAL A 306 17.60 -15.14 17.93
C VAL A 306 16.36 -15.22 18.80
N ILE A 307 16.43 -15.95 19.91
CA ILE A 307 15.39 -15.95 20.93
C ILE A 307 15.95 -15.22 22.15
N ALA A 308 15.24 -14.19 22.58
CA ALA A 308 15.59 -13.37 23.73
C ALA A 308 14.52 -13.50 24.82
N ASP A 309 14.93 -13.67 26.05
CA ASP A 309 14.04 -13.78 27.21
C ASP A 309 14.50 -12.86 28.32
N ILE A 310 13.56 -12.10 28.91
CA ILE A 310 13.86 -11.16 30.01
C ILE A 310 14.25 -11.93 31.24
N ASP A 311 15.40 -11.58 31.80
CA ASP A 311 15.92 -12.26 32.98
C ASP A 311 15.12 -11.93 34.25
N ASP A 312 14.76 -12.96 35.03
CA ASP A 312 14.05 -12.86 36.30
C ASP A 312 12.69 -12.13 36.25
N PHE A 313 12.02 -12.12 35.06
CA PHE A 313 10.78 -11.39 34.86
C PHE A 313 9.66 -11.81 35.76
N LYS A 314 9.56 -13.12 36.12
CA LYS A 314 8.58 -13.60 37.09
C LYS A 314 8.80 -13.00 38.49
N ALA A 315 10.06 -12.90 38.95
CA ALA A 315 10.41 -12.27 40.20
C ALA A 315 10.09 -10.76 40.17
N PHE A 316 10.35 -10.12 39.03
CA PHE A 316 10.00 -8.73 38.80
C PHE A 316 8.48 -8.50 38.97
N ASN A 317 7.65 -9.31 38.30
CA ASN A 317 6.19 -9.23 38.41
C ASN A 317 5.69 -9.44 39.85
N THR A 318 6.34 -10.32 40.56
CA THR A 318 6.00 -10.56 41.98
C THR A 318 6.31 -9.35 42.85
N ALA A 319 7.38 -8.63 42.57
CA ALA A 319 7.81 -7.48 43.37
C ALA A 319 7.04 -6.19 43.01
N PHE A 320 6.75 -5.95 41.72
CA PHE A 320 6.23 -4.66 41.23
C PHE A 320 4.83 -4.75 40.62
N GLY A 321 4.28 -5.94 40.43
CA GLY A 321 2.96 -6.19 39.86
C GLY A 321 3.01 -6.38 38.31
N TYR A 322 1.94 -6.97 37.78
CA TYR A 322 1.82 -7.30 36.38
C TYR A 322 1.78 -6.05 35.45
N GLU A 323 1.21 -4.94 35.94
CA GLU A 323 1.15 -3.70 35.18
C GLU A 323 2.55 -3.10 34.98
N ALA A 324 3.39 -3.16 36.02
CA ALA A 324 4.80 -2.80 35.91
C ALA A 324 5.55 -3.72 34.94
N GLY A 325 5.25 -5.02 34.95
CA GLY A 325 5.77 -5.98 33.98
C GLY A 325 5.36 -5.66 32.55
N ASN A 326 4.11 -5.26 32.31
CA ASN A 326 3.65 -4.82 31.00
C ASN A 326 4.44 -3.60 30.49
N GLN A 327 4.74 -2.62 31.36
CA GLN A 327 5.57 -1.47 31.03
C GLN A 327 7.00 -1.88 30.65
N VAL A 328 7.58 -2.89 31.35
CA VAL A 328 8.87 -3.46 30.94
C VAL A 328 8.83 -4.08 29.57
N LEU A 329 7.82 -4.92 29.28
CA LEU A 329 7.65 -5.58 27.99
C LEU A 329 7.59 -4.58 26.84
N VAL A 330 6.82 -3.48 27.01
CA VAL A 330 6.72 -2.42 26.00
C VAL A 330 8.06 -1.75 25.75
N GLN A 331 8.80 -1.38 26.80
CA GLN A 331 10.08 -0.70 26.69
C GLN A 331 11.16 -1.61 26.08
N VAL A 332 11.20 -2.89 26.46
CA VAL A 332 12.11 -3.88 25.87
C VAL A 332 11.80 -4.07 24.39
N ALA A 333 10.53 -4.26 24.03
CA ALA A 333 10.11 -4.42 22.64
C ALA A 333 10.54 -3.23 21.76
N GLN A 334 10.32 -2.00 22.23
CA GLN A 334 10.72 -0.78 21.53
C GLN A 334 12.25 -0.69 21.37
N THR A 335 12.99 -1.07 22.41
CA THR A 335 14.45 -1.09 22.38
C THR A 335 14.97 -2.11 21.36
N LEU A 336 14.43 -3.34 21.37
CA LEU A 336 14.80 -4.39 20.44
C LEU A 336 14.49 -3.97 18.99
N ARG A 337 13.28 -3.43 18.74
CA ARG A 337 12.87 -2.97 17.41
C ARG A 337 13.75 -1.83 16.87
N GLY A 338 14.09 -0.87 17.73
CA GLY A 338 14.97 0.25 17.36
C GLY A 338 16.44 -0.15 17.14
N ALA A 339 16.84 -1.34 17.58
CA ALA A 339 18.20 -1.84 17.48
C ALA A 339 18.48 -2.74 16.27
N VAL A 340 17.46 -3.14 15.53
CA VAL A 340 17.58 -3.98 14.32
C VAL A 340 17.37 -3.17 13.05
N ARG A 341 17.74 -3.75 11.91
CA ARG A 341 17.55 -3.13 10.59
C ARG A 341 16.06 -3.12 10.19
N PRO A 342 15.63 -2.26 9.26
CA PRO A 342 14.23 -2.23 8.79
C PRO A 342 13.70 -3.56 8.25
N PHE A 343 14.58 -4.39 7.69
CA PHE A 343 14.24 -5.70 7.12
C PHE A 343 14.28 -6.85 8.14
N ASP A 344 14.85 -6.62 9.32
CA ASP A 344 14.86 -7.62 10.38
C ASP A 344 13.50 -7.64 11.08
N THR A 345 13.08 -8.80 11.54
CA THR A 345 11.79 -8.98 12.22
C THR A 345 11.99 -9.12 13.72
N VAL A 346 11.24 -8.34 14.52
CA VAL A 346 11.13 -8.50 15.96
C VAL A 346 9.70 -8.88 16.30
N ALA A 347 9.53 -9.97 17.04
CA ALA A 347 8.23 -10.46 17.48
C ALA A 347 8.23 -10.82 18.95
N ARG A 348 7.06 -10.69 19.59
CA ARG A 348 6.81 -11.28 20.90
C ARG A 348 6.30 -12.69 20.71
N TRP A 349 7.10 -13.67 21.14
CA TRP A 349 6.77 -15.09 21.01
C TRP A 349 5.70 -15.53 22.01
N GLY A 350 5.79 -15.05 23.25
CA GLY A 350 4.84 -15.28 24.33
C GLY A 350 5.42 -14.85 25.67
N GLY A 351 4.57 -14.52 26.64
CA GLY A 351 5.03 -14.13 27.96
C GLY A 351 6.08 -13.02 27.95
N GLU A 352 7.30 -13.38 28.31
CA GLU A 352 8.50 -12.52 28.37
C GLU A 352 9.53 -12.82 27.25
N GLU A 353 9.17 -13.68 26.31
CA GLU A 353 10.05 -14.12 25.22
C GLU A 353 9.84 -13.29 23.94
N PHE A 354 10.93 -12.84 23.35
CA PHE A 354 11.00 -12.18 22.05
C PHE A 354 11.80 -13.02 21.06
N SER A 355 11.37 -13.04 19.81
CA SER A 355 12.10 -13.65 18.71
C SER A 355 12.52 -12.61 17.70
N ILE A 356 13.78 -12.69 17.25
CA ILE A 356 14.35 -11.77 16.27
C ILE A 356 14.87 -12.58 15.09
N LEU A 357 14.48 -12.19 13.89
CA LEU A 357 14.97 -12.75 12.66
C LEU A 357 15.89 -11.73 11.98
N LEU A 358 17.17 -12.08 11.88
CA LEU A 358 18.16 -11.28 11.15
C LEU A 358 18.24 -11.82 9.74
N THR A 359 17.81 -10.99 8.78
CA THR A 359 17.59 -11.40 7.39
C THR A 359 18.88 -11.41 6.58
N ALA A 360 18.94 -12.29 5.58
CA ALA A 360 20.07 -12.48 4.68
C ALA A 360 20.44 -11.21 3.87
N PRO A 361 21.72 -11.01 3.52
CA PRO A 361 22.88 -11.84 3.93
C PRO A 361 23.43 -11.41 5.30
N VAL A 362 23.74 -12.38 6.17
CA VAL A 362 24.38 -12.12 7.46
C VAL A 362 25.58 -13.06 7.67
N HIS A 363 26.68 -12.54 8.24
CA HIS A 363 27.84 -13.32 8.69
C HIS A 363 27.80 -13.54 10.19
N ALA A 364 28.43 -14.58 10.69
CA ALA A 364 28.42 -14.92 12.11
C ALA A 364 28.93 -13.77 13.01
N GLU A 365 29.92 -13.01 12.55
CA GLU A 365 30.48 -11.85 13.25
C GLU A 365 29.44 -10.71 13.33
N ASP A 366 28.69 -10.45 12.25
CA ASP A 366 27.62 -9.44 12.21
C ASP A 366 26.48 -9.81 13.15
N VAL A 367 26.12 -11.11 13.18
CA VAL A 367 25.09 -11.64 14.10
C VAL A 367 25.55 -11.48 15.54
N ALA A 368 26.80 -11.81 15.86
CA ALA A 368 27.35 -11.63 17.19
C ALA A 368 27.34 -10.17 17.63
N ALA A 369 27.77 -9.25 16.76
CA ALA A 369 27.74 -7.82 17.01
C ALA A 369 26.31 -7.28 17.21
N ALA A 370 25.36 -7.76 16.39
CA ALA A 370 23.94 -7.40 16.51
C ALA A 370 23.36 -7.89 17.84
N CYS A 371 23.62 -9.13 18.22
CA CYS A 371 23.16 -9.71 19.48
C CYS A 371 23.74 -8.97 20.70
N GLU A 372 25.04 -8.63 20.67
CA GLU A 372 25.65 -7.86 21.77
C GLU A 372 25.08 -6.44 21.85
N ARG A 373 24.79 -5.81 20.72
CA ARG A 373 24.08 -4.53 20.69
C ARG A 373 22.70 -4.64 21.31
N LEU A 374 21.90 -5.67 20.97
CA LEU A 374 20.59 -5.92 21.53
C LEU A 374 20.68 -6.11 23.07
N ARG A 375 21.54 -7.01 23.52
CA ARG A 375 21.74 -7.29 24.93
C ARG A 375 22.14 -6.03 25.71
N SER A 376 23.18 -5.33 25.23
CA SER A 376 23.74 -4.17 25.95
C SER A 376 22.78 -2.96 25.95
N LEU A 377 21.96 -2.78 24.91
CA LEU A 377 20.95 -1.71 24.90
C LEU A 377 19.85 -1.97 25.92
N VAL A 378 19.37 -3.22 26.06
CA VAL A 378 18.42 -3.56 27.11
C VAL A 378 19.04 -3.41 28.51
N GLU A 379 20.24 -3.90 28.75
CA GLU A 379 20.97 -3.75 30.02
C GLU A 379 21.13 -2.29 30.45
N ARG A 380 21.44 -1.39 29.50
CA ARG A 380 21.65 0.04 29.77
C ARG A 380 20.37 0.86 29.81
N MET A 381 19.25 0.28 29.36
CA MET A 381 17.98 0.97 29.29
C MET A 381 17.44 1.24 30.72
N PRO A 382 17.22 2.52 31.09
CA PRO A 382 16.58 2.82 32.35
C PRO A 382 15.08 2.54 32.26
N VAL A 383 14.63 1.37 32.70
CA VAL A 383 13.21 1.01 32.71
C VAL A 383 12.48 1.90 33.72
N ARG A 384 11.46 2.60 33.24
CA ARG A 384 10.61 3.45 34.08
C ARG A 384 9.28 2.74 34.27
N ILE A 385 8.92 2.49 35.50
CA ILE A 385 7.65 1.84 35.85
C ILE A 385 6.95 2.58 36.99
N GLU A 386 5.63 2.49 37.01
CA GLU A 386 4.83 2.79 38.21
C GLU A 386 4.60 1.49 38.98
N GLY A 387 5.13 1.43 40.19
CA GLY A 387 5.01 0.25 41.06
C GLY A 387 3.67 0.18 41.78
N LEU A 388 3.45 -0.89 42.54
CA LEU A 388 2.25 -1.09 43.40
C LEU A 388 2.04 0.04 44.42
N ASP A 389 3.11 0.72 44.80
CA ASP A 389 3.11 1.88 45.70
C ASP A 389 2.74 3.20 44.99
N ARG A 390 2.38 3.16 43.69
CA ARG A 390 2.12 4.31 42.83
C ARG A 390 3.29 5.29 42.69
N ARG A 391 4.51 4.82 42.94
CA ARG A 391 5.71 5.62 42.74
C ARG A 391 6.39 5.22 41.43
N LEU A 392 7.08 6.18 40.83
CA LEU A 392 7.92 5.94 39.67
C LEU A 392 9.26 5.35 40.12
N HIS A 393 9.54 4.15 39.65
CA HIS A 393 10.81 3.46 39.86
C HIS A 393 11.65 3.50 38.58
N ARG A 394 12.98 3.58 38.75
CA ARG A 394 13.95 3.38 37.69
C ARG A 394 14.75 2.11 38.02
N LEU A 395 14.59 1.12 37.15
CA LEU A 395 15.15 -0.19 37.36
C LEU A 395 15.94 -0.62 36.13
N GLY A 396 16.82 -1.58 36.25
CA GLY A 396 17.47 -2.26 35.16
C GLY A 396 16.84 -3.64 34.94
N VAL A 397 16.75 -4.05 33.72
CA VAL A 397 16.43 -5.42 33.31
C VAL A 397 17.48 -5.92 32.35
N THR A 398 17.70 -7.21 32.29
CA THR A 398 18.61 -7.84 31.35
C THR A 398 17.89 -8.88 30.52
N VAL A 399 18.52 -9.29 29.44
CA VAL A 399 18.02 -10.36 28.55
C VAL A 399 19.12 -11.37 28.30
N SER A 400 18.73 -12.63 28.28
CA SER A 400 19.56 -13.73 27.80
C SER A 400 19.15 -14.10 26.38
N LEU A 401 20.12 -14.33 25.47
CA LEU A 401 19.89 -14.59 24.06
C LEU A 401 20.42 -15.96 23.64
N GLY A 402 19.59 -16.73 22.93
CA GLY A 402 19.99 -17.95 22.23
C GLY A 402 19.96 -17.73 20.73
N VAL A 403 21.02 -18.14 20.03
CA VAL A 403 21.23 -17.83 18.60
C VAL A 403 21.44 -19.10 17.80
N ALA A 404 20.75 -19.22 16.67
CA ALA A 404 21.01 -20.25 15.66
C ALA A 404 21.04 -19.64 14.27
N MET A 405 21.86 -20.21 13.38
CA MET A 405 22.06 -19.74 12.01
C MET A 405 21.71 -20.81 10.99
N HIS A 406 21.12 -20.39 9.89
CA HIS A 406 20.95 -21.18 8.69
C HIS A 406 22.05 -20.78 7.69
N PRO A 407 22.73 -21.70 6.99
CA PRO A 407 22.53 -23.17 7.03
C PRO A 407 23.34 -23.89 8.14
N ASP A 408 24.20 -23.22 8.88
CA ASP A 408 25.23 -23.83 9.75
C ASP A 408 24.64 -24.76 10.83
N HIS A 409 23.46 -24.41 11.36
CA HIS A 409 22.85 -25.08 12.51
C HIS A 409 21.57 -25.83 12.15
N ALA A 410 20.90 -25.51 11.06
CA ALA A 410 19.68 -26.16 10.60
C ALA A 410 19.33 -25.78 9.15
N ASP A 411 18.64 -26.73 8.45
CA ASP A 411 18.18 -26.56 7.07
C ASP A 411 16.66 -26.30 6.97
N ASN A 412 15.94 -26.31 8.09
CA ASN A 412 14.53 -26.04 8.14
C ASN A 412 14.15 -25.18 9.37
N ALA A 413 13.02 -24.50 9.29
CA ALA A 413 12.56 -23.54 10.29
C ALA A 413 12.37 -24.17 11.68
N GLN A 414 11.85 -25.39 11.75
CA GLN A 414 11.58 -26.07 13.02
C GLN A 414 12.87 -26.40 13.78
N ASP A 415 13.85 -26.94 13.06
CA ASP A 415 15.14 -27.29 13.68
C ASP A 415 15.96 -26.03 14.01
N LEU A 416 15.86 -24.96 13.19
CA LEU A 416 16.47 -23.68 13.50
C LEU A 416 15.92 -23.09 14.80
N TRP A 417 14.60 -23.16 14.99
CA TRP A 417 13.97 -22.71 16.22
C TRP A 417 14.41 -23.56 17.43
N ARG A 418 14.47 -24.90 17.28
CA ARG A 418 14.94 -25.81 18.34
C ARG A 418 16.38 -25.50 18.74
N ALA A 419 17.26 -25.26 17.77
CA ALA A 419 18.65 -24.90 18.01
C ALA A 419 18.78 -23.58 18.78
N ALA A 420 18.06 -22.54 18.39
CA ALA A 420 18.06 -21.26 19.09
C ALA A 420 17.50 -21.38 20.51
N ASN A 421 16.43 -22.14 20.70
CA ASN A 421 15.84 -22.38 22.02
C ASN A 421 16.79 -23.18 22.94
N GLN A 422 17.48 -24.17 22.41
CA GLN A 422 18.49 -24.91 23.20
C GLN A 422 19.64 -23.97 23.63
N ALA A 423 20.10 -23.07 22.78
CA ALA A 423 21.08 -22.07 23.10
C ALA A 423 20.57 -21.10 24.18
N LEU A 424 19.29 -20.68 24.11
CA LEU A 424 18.66 -19.83 25.12
C LEU A 424 18.61 -20.53 26.48
N LEU A 425 18.24 -21.81 26.56
CA LEU A 425 18.23 -22.57 27.79
C LEU A 425 19.62 -22.62 28.45
N GLU A 426 20.68 -22.63 27.66
CA GLU A 426 22.04 -22.51 28.18
C GLU A 426 22.36 -21.08 28.60
N ALA A 427 21.93 -20.07 27.87
CA ALA A 427 22.10 -18.66 28.23
C ALA A 427 21.42 -18.30 29.57
N LYS A 428 20.32 -18.97 29.90
CA LYS A 428 19.59 -18.80 31.18
C LYS A 428 20.25 -19.45 32.40
N ARG A 429 21.28 -20.25 32.22
CA ARG A 429 22.07 -20.75 33.36
C ARG A 429 22.92 -19.61 33.95
N PRO A 430 23.05 -19.50 35.25
CA PRO A 430 23.87 -18.46 35.89
C PRO A 430 25.34 -18.49 35.40
N PRO A 431 25.96 -17.33 35.15
CA PRO A 431 25.37 -16.00 35.14
C PRO A 431 24.51 -15.78 33.87
N LYS A 432 23.33 -15.16 34.05
CA LYS A 432 22.44 -14.72 32.96
C LYS A 432 23.01 -13.49 32.25
N ASN A 433 22.18 -12.77 31.45
CA ASN A 433 22.58 -11.58 30.71
C ASN A 433 23.70 -11.88 29.72
N ARG A 434 23.56 -12.93 28.94
CA ARG A 434 24.57 -13.40 27.99
C ARG A 434 23.96 -13.92 26.69
N ILE A 435 24.84 -14.08 25.71
CA ILE A 435 24.54 -14.63 24.40
C ILE A 435 25.16 -16.02 24.30
N VAL A 436 24.38 -16.98 23.82
CA VAL A 436 24.88 -18.32 23.50
C VAL A 436 24.49 -18.63 22.06
N PHE A 437 25.49 -19.01 21.27
CA PHE A 437 25.27 -19.58 19.94
C PHE A 437 25.08 -21.09 20.09
N PHE A 438 24.12 -21.60 19.35
CA PHE A 438 23.93 -23.04 19.29
C PHE A 438 25.22 -23.72 18.79
N THR A 439 25.63 -24.77 19.48
CA THR A 439 26.73 -25.62 19.06
C THR A 439 26.18 -27.04 18.93
N PRO A 440 26.21 -27.66 17.75
CA PRO A 440 25.78 -29.05 17.58
C PRO A 440 26.55 -29.94 18.56
N GLY A 441 25.84 -30.59 19.46
CA GLY A 441 26.46 -31.48 20.44
C GLY A 441 27.21 -32.60 19.72
N ARG A 442 28.35 -33.02 20.25
CA ARG A 442 29.14 -34.21 19.80
C ARG A 442 28.44 -35.56 20.00
N ALA A 443 27.12 -35.60 20.06
CA ALA A 443 26.35 -36.81 20.29
C ALA A 443 25.68 -37.29 19.00
N SER A 444 26.29 -38.33 18.44
CA SER A 444 25.83 -39.30 17.46
C SER A 444 26.58 -39.40 16.12
N ARG A 445 27.92 -39.38 16.19
CA ARG A 445 28.70 -40.10 15.17
C ARG A 445 29.12 -41.49 15.72
N SER A 446 28.15 -42.31 16.13
CA SER A 446 28.36 -43.72 16.39
C SER A 446 27.07 -44.42 16.02
N ASN A 447 26.98 -44.83 14.77
CA ASN A 447 26.39 -46.01 14.23
C ASN A 447 26.11 -45.83 12.74
N ALA A 448 27.19 -45.94 11.94
CA ALA A 448 27.17 -46.44 10.61
C ALA A 448 28.47 -47.22 10.45
N GLY A 449 28.46 -48.44 10.92
CA GLY A 449 29.35 -49.51 10.58
C GLY A 449 28.59 -50.52 9.79
#